data_964a5408504351dcf5ffb9d4ae30ee06
#
_entry.id   964a5408504351dcf5ffb9d4ae30ee06
#
_cell.length_a   1.000
_cell.length_b   1.000
_cell.length_c   1.000
_cell.angle_alpha   90.00
_cell.angle_beta   90.00
_cell.angle_gamma   90.00
#
_symmetry.space_group_name_H-M   'P 1'
#
loop_
_entity.id
_entity.type
_entity.pdbx_description
1 polymer ?
#
loop_
_entity_poly.entity_id
_entity_poly.type
_entity_poly.pdbx_seq_one_letter_code
_entity_poly.pdbx_strand_id
1 'polypeptide(L)'
;MTGYHDQLTGAEHVLLVAQRGLGDERQPLVRVHSECLTGDAFGSLRCDCGEQLQTAMQTVSEHGGAVILLRGQEGRGVGLLSKIAAYHAQDSGLDTVDAQTTLGLPVDAREYGAAVAILRDQGIDAVRLLTNNPDKVTGLRAGGITVEQVGLQIDPHTHDIDYLRTKRDRMGHLLTLPAESDNAPTATADPDDTDVPGGPTDKEIS
;
A
#
# COMPACT_ATOMS: atom_id res chain seq x y z
N MET A 1 13.65 -4.64 16.02
CA MET A 1 13.03 -3.45 15.40
C MET A 1 14.05 -2.33 15.42
N THR A 2 14.23 -1.63 14.27
CA THR A 2 15.17 -0.51 14.12
C THR A 2 14.43 0.66 13.47
N GLY A 3 14.59 1.87 14.01
CA GLY A 3 14.08 3.10 13.44
C GLY A 3 15.12 3.76 12.53
N TYR A 4 14.68 4.36 11.42
CA TYR A 4 15.51 5.11 10.49
C TYR A 4 14.91 6.49 10.27
N HIS A 5 15.74 7.51 10.26
CA HIS A 5 15.35 8.87 9.92
C HIS A 5 15.90 9.21 8.52
N ASP A 6 15.01 9.48 7.59
CA ASP A 6 15.39 9.91 6.24
C ASP A 6 15.74 11.40 6.26
N GLN A 7 17.01 11.72 6.03
CA GLN A 7 17.51 13.09 6.06
C GLN A 7 17.03 13.94 4.87
N LEU A 8 16.58 13.31 3.78
CA LEU A 8 16.10 14.01 2.58
C LEU A 8 14.65 14.47 2.74
N THR A 9 13.81 13.61 3.33
CA THR A 9 12.38 13.84 3.44
C THR A 9 11.93 14.23 4.85
N GLY A 10 12.77 13.97 5.87
CA GLY A 10 12.42 14.09 7.27
C GLY A 10 11.50 12.97 7.78
N ALA A 11 11.18 12.00 6.96
CA ALA A 11 10.33 10.89 7.35
C ALA A 11 11.07 9.89 8.26
N GLU A 12 10.30 9.23 9.12
CA GLU A 12 10.80 8.15 9.98
C GLU A 12 10.29 6.81 9.44
N HIS A 13 11.19 5.86 9.25
CA HIS A 13 10.89 4.52 8.74
C HIS A 13 11.20 3.46 9.78
N VAL A 14 10.64 2.28 9.62
CA VAL A 14 10.85 1.17 10.55
C VAL A 14 11.26 -0.09 9.79
N LEU A 15 12.31 -0.74 10.29
CA LEU A 15 12.69 -2.09 9.91
C LEU A 15 12.28 -3.07 11.02
N LEU A 16 11.50 -4.06 10.69
CA LEU A 16 11.17 -5.20 11.53
C LEU A 16 11.91 -6.43 10.98
N VAL A 17 12.80 -7.01 11.76
CA VAL A 17 13.46 -8.28 11.43
C VAL A 17 12.77 -9.38 12.22
N ALA A 18 12.46 -10.50 11.56
CA ALA A 18 11.90 -11.67 12.21
C ALA A 18 12.79 -12.16 13.37
N GLN A 19 12.20 -12.80 14.37
CA GLN A 19 12.96 -13.40 15.47
C GLN A 19 13.96 -14.47 14.98
N ARG A 20 13.66 -15.13 13.86
CA ARG A 20 14.56 -16.06 13.16
C ARG A 20 15.70 -15.36 12.41
N GLY A 21 15.79 -14.03 12.47
CA GLY A 21 16.74 -13.22 11.73
C GLY A 21 16.33 -13.04 10.27
N LEU A 22 17.28 -12.56 9.47
CA LEU A 22 17.12 -12.42 8.03
C LEU A 22 17.15 -13.76 7.28
N GLY A 23 17.43 -14.86 8.02
CA GLY A 23 17.66 -16.18 7.47
C GLY A 23 19.11 -16.37 7.00
N ASP A 24 19.52 -17.61 6.78
CA ASP A 24 20.84 -17.96 6.18
C ASP A 24 20.82 -17.80 4.65
N GLU A 25 19.72 -17.34 4.09
CA GLU A 25 19.55 -17.20 2.66
C GLU A 25 20.27 -15.95 2.14
N ARG A 26 21.00 -16.10 1.03
CA ARG A 26 21.65 -14.97 0.34
C ARG A 26 20.65 -13.91 -0.14
N GLN A 27 19.36 -14.26 -0.18
CA GLN A 27 18.25 -13.40 -0.59
C GLN A 27 17.11 -13.50 0.45
N PRO A 28 17.16 -12.71 1.53
CA PRO A 28 16.11 -12.73 2.55
C PRO A 28 14.75 -12.36 1.96
N LEU A 29 13.71 -12.91 2.57
CA LEU A 29 12.33 -12.53 2.27
C LEU A 29 12.05 -11.14 2.84
N VAL A 30 11.67 -10.19 1.99
CA VAL A 30 11.47 -8.80 2.42
C VAL A 30 10.12 -8.29 1.93
N ARG A 31 9.40 -7.61 2.81
CA ARG A 31 8.26 -6.77 2.46
C ARG A 31 8.66 -5.30 2.61
N VAL A 32 8.51 -4.52 1.55
CA VAL A 32 8.48 -3.05 1.62
C VAL A 32 7.02 -2.63 1.65
N HIS A 33 6.57 -2.16 2.82
CA HIS A 33 5.20 -1.72 3.07
C HIS A 33 5.13 -0.20 3.07
N SER A 34 4.29 0.38 2.22
CA SER A 34 3.96 1.81 2.23
C SER A 34 2.83 2.01 3.22
N GLU A 35 3.00 2.90 4.20
CA GLU A 35 1.99 3.14 5.23
C GLU A 35 0.62 3.49 4.64
N CYS A 36 -0.42 3.04 5.31
CA CYS A 36 -1.81 3.32 5.00
C CYS A 36 -2.60 3.37 6.31
N LEU A 37 -2.71 4.55 6.93
CA LEU A 37 -3.35 4.72 8.23
C LEU A 37 -4.74 4.07 8.30
N THR A 38 -5.54 4.27 7.27
CA THR A 38 -6.91 3.75 7.24
C THR A 38 -6.96 2.22 7.16
N GLY A 39 -6.08 1.60 6.34
CA GLY A 39 -6.02 0.14 6.23
C GLY A 39 -5.26 -0.50 7.39
N ASP A 40 -4.09 0.03 7.72
CA ASP A 40 -3.16 -0.59 8.67
C ASP A 40 -3.64 -0.46 10.12
N ALA A 41 -4.26 0.68 10.49
CA ALA A 41 -4.67 0.97 11.87
C ALA A 41 -6.18 0.93 12.10
N PHE A 42 -7.00 1.35 11.12
CA PHE A 42 -8.45 1.45 11.30
C PHE A 42 -9.22 0.30 10.64
N GLY A 43 -8.55 -0.61 9.94
CA GLY A 43 -9.20 -1.77 9.31
C GLY A 43 -10.16 -1.38 8.19
N SER A 44 -9.85 -0.32 7.44
CA SER A 44 -10.68 0.11 6.31
C SER A 44 -10.78 -0.99 5.26
N LEU A 45 -12.00 -1.30 4.86
CA LEU A 45 -12.31 -2.27 3.81
C LEU A 45 -12.24 -1.66 2.39
N ARG A 46 -11.86 -0.39 2.25
CA ARG A 46 -11.66 0.26 0.93
C ARG A 46 -10.34 -0.11 0.27
N CYS A 47 -9.47 -0.85 0.96
CA CYS A 47 -8.19 -1.31 0.45
C CYS A 47 -7.73 -2.57 1.20
N ASP A 48 -6.81 -3.30 0.59
CA ASP A 48 -6.18 -4.52 1.10
C ASP A 48 -4.90 -4.28 1.94
N CYS A 49 -4.60 -3.01 2.31
CA CYS A 49 -3.31 -2.67 2.92
C CYS A 49 -3.06 -3.34 4.26
N GLY A 50 -4.04 -3.31 5.17
CA GLY A 50 -3.92 -3.92 6.50
C GLY A 50 -3.69 -5.43 6.41
N GLU A 51 -4.44 -6.12 5.56
CA GLU A 51 -4.28 -7.56 5.34
C GLU A 51 -2.93 -7.90 4.71
N GLN A 52 -2.48 -7.10 3.75
CA GLN A 52 -1.14 -7.23 3.17
C GLN A 52 -0.05 -7.10 4.23
N LEU A 53 -0.18 -6.15 5.17
CA LEU A 53 0.79 -5.99 6.25
C LEU A 53 0.77 -7.19 7.20
N GLN A 54 -0.41 -7.63 7.63
CA GLN A 54 -0.56 -8.78 8.53
C GLN A 54 -0.02 -10.06 7.90
N THR A 55 -0.41 -10.35 6.66
CA THR A 55 0.06 -11.54 5.92
C THR A 55 1.57 -11.51 5.73
N ALA A 56 2.13 -10.35 5.38
CA ALA A 56 3.58 -10.22 5.23
C ALA A 56 4.32 -10.42 6.54
N MET A 57 3.83 -9.86 7.66
CA MET A 57 4.43 -10.06 8.99
C MET A 57 4.38 -11.52 9.42
N GLN A 58 3.25 -12.20 9.18
CA GLN A 58 3.12 -13.63 9.46
C GLN A 58 4.11 -14.44 8.62
N THR A 59 4.14 -14.23 7.31
CA THR A 59 5.03 -14.95 6.39
C THR A 59 6.50 -14.77 6.77
N VAL A 60 6.90 -13.52 7.08
CA VAL A 60 8.26 -13.21 7.52
C VAL A 60 8.57 -13.85 8.89
N SER A 61 7.60 -13.89 9.81
CA SER A 61 7.77 -14.55 11.11
C SER A 61 8.01 -16.06 10.98
N GLU A 62 7.32 -16.71 10.05
CA GLU A 62 7.40 -18.16 9.83
C GLU A 62 8.68 -18.58 9.09
N HIS A 63 9.11 -17.77 8.10
CA HIS A 63 10.20 -18.14 7.20
C HIS A 63 11.54 -17.42 7.49
N GLY A 64 11.54 -16.42 8.35
CA GLY A 64 12.63 -15.46 8.48
C GLY A 64 12.49 -14.34 7.43
N GLY A 65 13.25 -13.25 7.63
CA GLY A 65 13.23 -12.09 6.73
C GLY A 65 12.90 -10.78 7.44
N ALA A 66 12.40 -9.80 6.69
CA ALA A 66 12.14 -8.47 7.23
C ALA A 66 10.91 -7.78 6.61
N VAL A 67 10.33 -6.85 7.36
CA VAL A 67 9.34 -5.88 6.87
C VAL A 67 9.92 -4.48 7.06
N ILE A 68 9.98 -3.72 5.98
CA ILE A 68 10.32 -2.29 5.97
C ILE A 68 9.02 -1.51 5.84
N LEU A 69 8.66 -0.74 6.87
CA LEU A 69 7.52 0.19 6.83
C LEU A 69 8.03 1.57 6.42
N LEU A 70 7.61 2.02 5.24
CA LEU A 70 7.88 3.36 4.74
C LEU A 70 6.75 4.29 5.14
N ARG A 71 7.06 5.29 5.97
CA ARG A 71 6.14 6.36 6.36
C ARG A 71 6.24 7.52 5.37
N GLY A 72 5.27 8.45 5.42
CA GLY A 72 5.18 9.56 4.47
C GLY A 72 4.64 9.13 3.09
N GLN A 73 4.13 7.90 2.95
CA GLN A 73 3.62 7.34 1.69
C GLN A 73 2.10 7.21 1.64
N GLU A 74 1.39 7.84 2.58
CA GLU A 74 -0.06 7.84 2.63
C GLU A 74 -0.68 8.38 1.33
N GLY A 75 -1.80 7.78 0.93
CA GLY A 75 -2.48 8.19 -0.31
C GLY A 75 -1.62 8.03 -1.57
N ARG A 76 -0.68 7.08 -1.60
CA ARG A 76 0.35 6.93 -2.66
C ARG A 76 1.32 8.13 -2.72
N GLY A 77 1.67 8.68 -1.55
CA GLY A 77 2.62 9.78 -1.42
C GLY A 77 2.00 11.18 -1.52
N VAL A 78 0.69 11.30 -1.71
CA VAL A 78 0.00 12.62 -1.77
C VAL A 78 -0.53 13.08 -0.41
N GLY A 79 -0.44 12.23 0.61
CA GLY A 79 -0.81 12.55 1.99
C GLY A 79 -2.25 12.15 2.37
N LEU A 80 -2.51 12.18 3.69
CA LEU A 80 -3.76 11.71 4.28
C LEU A 80 -4.97 12.57 3.87
N LEU A 81 -4.85 13.89 3.93
CA LEU A 81 -5.96 14.80 3.60
C LEU A 81 -6.38 14.64 2.14
N SER A 82 -5.41 14.59 1.23
CA SER A 82 -5.67 14.33 -0.19
C SER A 82 -6.34 12.98 -0.44
N LYS A 83 -5.95 11.95 0.32
CA LYS A 83 -6.60 10.64 0.27
C LYS A 83 -8.06 10.69 0.75
N ILE A 84 -8.35 11.42 1.84
CA ILE A 84 -9.71 11.59 2.34
C ILE A 84 -10.56 12.35 1.32
N ALA A 85 -10.03 13.41 0.71
CA ALA A 85 -10.70 14.12 -0.38
C ALA A 85 -10.99 13.20 -1.58
N ALA A 86 -10.03 12.32 -1.95
CA ALA A 86 -10.25 11.33 -2.99
C ALA A 86 -11.34 10.31 -2.63
N TYR A 87 -11.49 9.93 -1.36
CA TYR A 87 -12.58 9.07 -0.91
C TYR A 87 -13.96 9.71 -1.15
N HIS A 88 -14.13 11.00 -0.88
CA HIS A 88 -15.38 11.71 -1.18
C HIS A 88 -15.69 11.74 -2.67
N ALA A 89 -14.67 11.94 -3.51
CA ALA A 89 -14.83 11.87 -4.96
C ALA A 89 -15.25 10.46 -5.43
N GLN A 90 -14.69 9.41 -4.81
CA GLN A 90 -15.09 8.03 -5.07
C GLN A 90 -16.53 7.73 -4.64
N ASP A 91 -16.97 8.26 -3.49
CA ASP A 91 -18.36 8.13 -3.03
C ASP A 91 -19.34 8.79 -4.00
N SER A 92 -18.85 9.72 -4.84
CA SER A 92 -19.61 10.34 -5.95
C SER A 92 -19.50 9.56 -7.27
N GLY A 93 -18.89 8.37 -7.29
CA GLY A 93 -18.85 7.46 -8.44
C GLY A 93 -17.58 7.50 -9.29
N LEU A 94 -16.52 8.22 -8.87
CA LEU A 94 -15.22 8.21 -9.56
C LEU A 94 -14.39 6.99 -9.12
N ASP A 95 -13.58 6.42 -10.02
CA ASP A 95 -12.58 5.45 -9.58
C ASP A 95 -11.37 6.12 -8.89
N THR A 96 -10.48 5.32 -8.29
CA THR A 96 -9.34 5.83 -7.52
C THR A 96 -8.39 6.71 -8.35
N VAL A 97 -8.18 6.41 -9.63
CA VAL A 97 -7.28 7.16 -10.52
C VAL A 97 -7.94 8.46 -10.96
N ASP A 98 -9.21 8.38 -11.34
CA ASP A 98 -9.97 9.55 -11.79
C ASP A 98 -10.22 10.54 -10.65
N ALA A 99 -10.47 10.05 -9.41
CA ALA A 99 -10.56 10.87 -8.22
C ALA A 99 -9.27 11.67 -7.96
N GLN A 100 -8.09 11.03 -8.06
CA GLN A 100 -6.81 11.72 -7.91
C GLN A 100 -6.55 12.72 -9.04
N THR A 101 -6.82 12.34 -10.29
CA THR A 101 -6.62 13.19 -11.46
C THR A 101 -7.51 14.44 -11.41
N THR A 102 -8.77 14.28 -10.99
CA THR A 102 -9.73 15.40 -10.82
C THR A 102 -9.24 16.40 -9.77
N LEU A 103 -8.54 15.93 -8.75
CA LEU A 103 -7.92 16.76 -7.71
C LEU A 103 -6.55 17.35 -8.14
N GLY A 104 -6.10 17.10 -9.38
CA GLY A 104 -4.79 17.55 -9.87
C GLY A 104 -3.60 16.86 -9.20
N LEU A 105 -3.82 15.70 -8.59
CA LEU A 105 -2.80 14.93 -7.87
C LEU A 105 -2.16 13.89 -8.79
N PRO A 106 -0.86 13.56 -8.59
CA PRO A 106 -0.23 12.45 -9.28
C PRO A 106 -0.89 11.11 -8.90
N VAL A 107 -0.95 10.19 -9.84
CA VAL A 107 -1.51 8.84 -9.62
C VAL A 107 -0.68 8.06 -8.59
N ASP A 108 0.62 8.21 -8.62
CA ASP A 108 1.57 7.64 -7.65
C ASP A 108 2.81 8.54 -7.55
N ALA A 109 3.11 9.01 -6.34
CA ALA A 109 4.27 9.85 -6.04
C ALA A 109 5.25 9.14 -5.09
N ARG A 110 5.09 7.82 -4.88
CA ARG A 110 5.94 7.08 -3.96
C ARG A 110 7.33 6.85 -4.53
N GLU A 111 8.31 6.97 -3.66
CA GLU A 111 9.70 6.66 -3.94
C GLU A 111 10.20 5.55 -3.00
N TYR A 112 11.14 4.76 -3.48
CA TYR A 112 11.63 3.59 -2.73
C TYR A 112 13.12 3.71 -2.33
N GLY A 113 13.70 4.90 -2.47
CA GLY A 113 15.10 5.19 -2.11
C GLY A 113 15.41 4.89 -0.65
N ALA A 114 14.50 5.22 0.27
CA ALA A 114 14.66 4.90 1.68
C ALA A 114 14.74 3.39 1.94
N ALA A 115 13.92 2.57 1.24
CA ALA A 115 14.00 1.12 1.37
C ALA A 115 15.35 0.58 0.87
N VAL A 116 15.89 1.13 -0.23
CA VAL A 116 17.23 0.79 -0.73
C VAL A 116 18.31 1.12 0.30
N ALA A 117 18.24 2.32 0.91
CA ALA A 117 19.20 2.75 1.93
C ALA A 117 19.17 1.83 3.16
N ILE A 118 17.97 1.45 3.63
CA ILE A 118 17.79 0.53 4.76
C ILE A 118 18.36 -0.85 4.44
N LEU A 119 18.09 -1.40 3.24
CA LEU A 119 18.63 -2.70 2.82
C LEU A 119 20.16 -2.69 2.79
N ARG A 120 20.75 -1.62 2.24
CA ARG A 120 22.22 -1.46 2.19
C ARG A 120 22.84 -1.34 3.57
N ASP A 121 22.21 -0.61 4.49
CA ASP A 121 22.67 -0.51 5.89
C ASP A 121 22.70 -1.89 6.57
N GLN A 122 21.77 -2.77 6.19
CA GLN A 122 21.73 -4.16 6.69
C GLN A 122 22.67 -5.11 5.90
N GLY A 123 23.43 -4.61 4.92
CA GLY A 123 24.32 -5.42 4.08
C GLY A 123 23.57 -6.32 3.10
N ILE A 124 22.34 -5.97 2.74
CA ILE A 124 21.47 -6.75 1.84
C ILE A 124 21.53 -6.13 0.44
N ASP A 125 22.03 -6.87 -0.53
CA ASP A 125 22.12 -6.50 -1.94
C ASP A 125 21.19 -7.31 -2.85
N ALA A 126 20.55 -8.35 -2.31
CA ALA A 126 19.60 -9.18 -3.02
C ALA A 126 18.44 -9.58 -2.10
N VAL A 127 17.20 -9.59 -2.62
CA VAL A 127 15.99 -9.91 -1.85
C VAL A 127 14.99 -10.73 -2.65
N ARG A 128 14.20 -11.56 -1.96
CA ARG A 128 12.91 -12.06 -2.41
C ARG A 128 11.85 -11.08 -1.91
N LEU A 129 11.32 -10.26 -2.80
CA LEU A 129 10.43 -9.16 -2.44
C LEU A 129 8.95 -9.57 -2.50
N LEU A 130 8.28 -9.58 -1.35
CA LEU A 130 6.83 -9.80 -1.23
C LEU A 130 6.07 -8.59 -1.78
N THR A 131 5.66 -8.65 -3.04
CA THR A 131 4.93 -7.55 -3.69
C THR A 131 4.21 -7.99 -4.96
N ASN A 132 3.05 -7.36 -5.23
CA ASN A 132 2.36 -7.41 -6.51
C ASN A 132 2.58 -6.13 -7.35
N ASN A 133 3.26 -5.12 -6.77
CA ASN A 133 3.50 -3.83 -7.42
C ASN A 133 4.82 -3.85 -8.20
N PRO A 134 4.81 -3.71 -9.55
CA PRO A 134 6.01 -3.67 -10.37
C PRO A 134 6.89 -2.46 -10.08
N ASP A 135 6.33 -1.31 -9.65
CA ASP A 135 7.11 -0.11 -9.35
C ASP A 135 8.05 -0.32 -8.15
N LYS A 136 7.64 -1.12 -7.16
CA LYS A 136 8.51 -1.49 -6.05
C LYS A 136 9.73 -2.29 -6.53
N VAL A 137 9.50 -3.24 -7.45
CA VAL A 137 10.58 -4.02 -8.07
C VAL A 137 11.52 -3.11 -8.84
N THR A 138 10.97 -2.24 -9.67
CA THR A 138 11.73 -1.28 -10.48
C THR A 138 12.52 -0.32 -9.61
N GLY A 139 11.90 0.25 -8.57
CA GLY A 139 12.55 1.20 -7.65
C GLY A 139 13.72 0.59 -6.89
N LEU A 140 13.57 -0.64 -6.37
CA LEU A 140 14.67 -1.32 -5.69
C LEU A 140 15.80 -1.68 -6.67
N ARG A 141 15.47 -2.17 -7.87
CA ARG A 141 16.46 -2.49 -8.90
C ARG A 141 17.22 -1.25 -9.37
N ALA A 142 16.55 -0.14 -9.56
CA ALA A 142 17.20 1.14 -9.88
C ALA A 142 18.18 1.58 -8.80
N GLY A 143 17.90 1.23 -7.54
CA GLY A 143 18.81 1.40 -6.41
C GLY A 143 19.89 0.32 -6.29
N GLY A 144 20.05 -0.58 -7.26
CA GLY A 144 21.10 -1.61 -7.29
C GLY A 144 20.83 -2.84 -6.43
N ILE A 145 19.60 -3.05 -5.95
CA ILE A 145 19.21 -4.27 -5.25
C ILE A 145 18.77 -5.31 -6.27
N THR A 146 19.30 -6.53 -6.18
CA THR A 146 18.80 -7.67 -6.96
C THR A 146 17.46 -8.12 -6.38
N VAL A 147 16.42 -8.19 -7.21
CA VAL A 147 15.05 -8.49 -6.76
C VAL A 147 14.49 -9.70 -7.48
N GLU A 148 14.16 -10.74 -6.71
CA GLU A 148 13.24 -11.79 -7.09
C GLU A 148 11.85 -11.42 -6.55
N GLN A 149 10.86 -11.29 -7.44
CA GLN A 149 9.49 -10.95 -7.03
C GLN A 149 8.75 -12.17 -6.53
N VAL A 150 8.17 -12.08 -5.33
CA VAL A 150 7.28 -13.07 -4.75
C VAL A 150 5.90 -12.43 -4.59
N GLY A 151 4.87 -13.06 -5.16
CA GLY A 151 3.50 -12.57 -5.07
C GLY A 151 2.99 -12.59 -3.63
N LEU A 152 2.23 -11.58 -3.25
CA LEU A 152 1.50 -11.51 -1.98
C LEU A 152 0.01 -11.49 -2.30
N GLN A 153 -0.58 -12.68 -2.41
CA GLN A 153 -2.00 -12.84 -2.72
C GLN A 153 -2.82 -12.63 -1.44
N ILE A 154 -3.79 -11.74 -1.53
CA ILE A 154 -4.86 -11.54 -0.54
C ILE A 154 -6.16 -11.84 -1.26
N ASP A 155 -7.06 -12.57 -0.61
CA ASP A 155 -8.36 -12.86 -1.17
C ASP A 155 -9.20 -11.57 -1.19
N PRO A 156 -9.75 -11.18 -2.35
CA PRO A 156 -10.49 -9.93 -2.45
C PRO A 156 -11.82 -10.00 -1.68
N HIS A 157 -12.18 -8.90 -1.04
CA HIS A 157 -13.49 -8.70 -0.42
C HIS A 157 -14.44 -7.98 -1.36
N THR A 158 -15.74 -8.06 -1.06
CA THR A 158 -16.78 -7.36 -1.84
C THR A 158 -16.54 -5.85 -1.89
N HIS A 159 -15.96 -5.27 -0.82
CA HIS A 159 -15.77 -3.83 -0.69
C HIS A 159 -14.48 -3.29 -1.31
N ASP A 160 -13.49 -4.14 -1.60
CA ASP A 160 -12.21 -3.71 -2.20
C ASP A 160 -11.99 -4.23 -3.63
N ILE A 161 -12.90 -5.03 -4.16
CA ILE A 161 -12.75 -5.66 -5.48
C ILE A 161 -12.54 -4.62 -6.59
N ASP A 162 -13.24 -3.50 -6.57
CA ASP A 162 -13.11 -2.45 -7.59
C ASP A 162 -11.78 -1.69 -7.44
N TYR A 163 -11.31 -1.49 -6.22
CA TYR A 163 -9.98 -0.97 -5.94
C TYR A 163 -8.88 -1.89 -6.47
N LEU A 164 -9.02 -3.21 -6.26
CA LEU A 164 -8.09 -4.21 -6.74
C LEU A 164 -8.12 -4.33 -8.27
N ARG A 165 -9.29 -4.21 -8.90
CA ARG A 165 -9.43 -4.13 -10.36
C ARG A 165 -8.69 -2.91 -10.91
N THR A 166 -8.89 -1.73 -10.30
CA THR A 166 -8.16 -0.51 -10.69
C THR A 166 -6.63 -0.71 -10.57
N LYS A 167 -6.15 -1.34 -9.51
CA LYS A 167 -4.73 -1.67 -9.37
C LYS A 167 -4.23 -2.59 -10.48
N ARG A 168 -4.98 -3.64 -10.83
CA ARG A 168 -4.62 -4.58 -11.90
C ARG A 168 -4.62 -3.90 -13.26
N ASP A 169 -5.74 -3.25 -13.60
CA ASP A 169 -6.04 -2.82 -14.97
C ASP A 169 -5.39 -1.48 -15.34
N ARG A 170 -5.25 -0.57 -14.37
CA ARG A 170 -4.71 0.79 -14.60
C ARG A 170 -3.31 1.02 -14.03
N MET A 171 -2.83 0.13 -13.13
CA MET A 171 -1.53 0.30 -12.47
C MET A 171 -0.60 -0.91 -12.62
N GLY A 172 -0.99 -1.92 -13.43
CA GLY A 172 -0.15 -3.06 -13.77
C GLY A 172 0.19 -4.00 -12.60
N HIS A 173 -0.58 -3.99 -11.51
CA HIS A 173 -0.38 -4.92 -10.42
C HIS A 173 -0.66 -6.37 -10.85
N LEU A 174 0.19 -7.29 -10.41
CA LEU A 174 0.03 -8.71 -10.66
C LEU A 174 -0.96 -9.31 -9.64
N LEU A 175 -2.24 -9.27 -9.97
CA LEU A 175 -3.33 -9.76 -9.11
C LEU A 175 -4.19 -10.78 -9.86
N THR A 176 -4.48 -11.90 -9.21
CA THR A 176 -5.49 -12.85 -9.67
C THR A 176 -6.82 -12.49 -9.00
N LEU A 177 -7.78 -12.02 -9.77
CA LEU A 177 -9.10 -11.63 -9.26
C LEU A 177 -10.16 -12.59 -9.80
N PRO A 178 -11.27 -12.80 -9.05
CA PRO A 178 -12.41 -13.56 -9.55
C PRO A 178 -12.95 -12.95 -10.85
N ALA A 179 -13.45 -13.81 -11.74
CA ALA A 179 -14.17 -13.35 -12.92
C ALA A 179 -15.37 -12.47 -12.53
N GLU A 180 -15.69 -11.50 -13.35
CA GLU A 180 -16.92 -10.72 -13.15
C GLU A 180 -18.11 -11.67 -13.18
N SER A 181 -18.78 -11.85 -12.04
CA SER A 181 -20.10 -12.46 -12.04
C SER A 181 -21.08 -11.41 -12.59
N ASP A 182 -21.91 -11.77 -13.55
CA ASP A 182 -22.98 -10.94 -14.14
C ASP A 182 -24.07 -10.50 -13.13
N ASN A 183 -23.78 -10.57 -11.84
CA ASN A 183 -24.64 -10.12 -10.76
C ASN A 183 -24.20 -8.72 -10.34
N ALA A 184 -24.55 -7.70 -11.13
CA ALA A 184 -24.61 -6.33 -10.64
C ALA A 184 -25.58 -6.30 -9.44
N PRO A 185 -25.16 -5.84 -8.24
CA PRO A 185 -26.12 -5.59 -7.19
C PRO A 185 -27.06 -4.50 -7.70
N THR A 186 -28.33 -4.85 -7.86
CA THR A 186 -29.37 -3.85 -7.99
C THR A 186 -29.31 -3.00 -6.73
N ALA A 187 -28.83 -1.78 -6.84
CA ALA A 187 -28.88 -0.79 -5.79
C ALA A 187 -30.36 -0.60 -5.42
N THR A 188 -30.79 -1.28 -4.39
CA THR A 188 -32.01 -0.90 -3.69
C THR A 188 -31.63 0.34 -2.89
N ALA A 189 -31.92 1.50 -3.48
CA ALA A 189 -31.85 2.77 -2.77
C ALA A 189 -32.76 2.66 -1.55
N ASP A 190 -32.17 2.78 -0.37
CA ASP A 190 -32.92 2.96 0.86
C ASP A 190 -33.49 4.39 0.80
N PRO A 191 -34.81 4.57 0.85
CA PRO A 191 -35.42 5.88 0.61
C PRO A 191 -35.30 6.87 1.79
N ASP A 192 -34.52 6.56 2.84
CA ASP A 192 -34.52 7.35 4.08
C ASP A 192 -33.15 7.99 4.41
N ASP A 193 -32.22 8.10 3.45
CA ASP A 193 -30.92 8.75 3.67
C ASP A 193 -30.88 10.18 3.07
N THR A 194 -31.70 11.07 3.64
CA THR A 194 -31.76 12.49 3.23
C THR A 194 -31.11 13.45 4.22
N ASP A 195 -30.13 13.02 5.02
CA ASP A 195 -29.44 13.98 5.89
C ASP A 195 -27.93 13.67 6.02
N VAL A 196 -27.14 13.97 4.97
CA VAL A 196 -25.69 14.03 5.08
C VAL A 196 -25.29 15.49 5.23
N PRO A 197 -24.90 15.93 6.44
CA PRO A 197 -24.40 17.29 6.62
C PRO A 197 -23.04 17.45 5.95
N GLY A 198 -22.88 18.54 5.24
CA GLY A 198 -21.75 19.12 4.56
C GLY A 198 -20.39 18.45 4.67
N GLY A 199 -19.72 18.33 3.52
CA GLY A 199 -18.39 17.72 3.37
C GLY A 199 -17.35 18.24 4.37
N PRO A 200 -16.22 17.52 4.55
CA PRO A 200 -15.23 17.85 5.53
C PRO A 200 -14.59 19.20 5.21
N THR A 201 -14.66 20.09 6.15
CA THR A 201 -13.82 21.28 6.17
C THR A 201 -12.50 20.90 6.81
N ASP A 202 -11.38 21.16 6.13
CA ASP A 202 -10.06 21.12 6.75
C ASP A 202 -10.10 22.04 7.96
N LYS A 203 -9.88 21.47 9.15
CA LYS A 203 -9.80 22.24 10.38
C LYS A 203 -8.34 22.37 10.76
N GLU A 204 -7.84 23.59 10.76
CA GLU A 204 -6.57 23.91 11.40
C GLU A 204 -6.78 23.92 12.91
N ILE A 205 -5.94 23.17 13.61
CA ILE A 205 -5.82 23.22 15.07
C ILE A 205 -4.48 23.88 15.39
N SER A 206 -4.56 25.01 16.09
CA SER A 206 -3.38 25.75 16.61
C SER A 206 -2.87 25.14 17.92
#